data_516c1cb7881eed8987ffed2f73728a75
#
_entry.id   516c1cb7881eed8987ffed2f73728a75
#
_cell.length_a   1.000
_cell.length_b   1.000
_cell.length_c   1.000
_cell.angle_alpha   90.00
_cell.angle_beta   90.00
_cell.angle_gamma   90.00
#
_symmetry.space_group_name_H-M   'P 1'
#
loop_
_entity.id
_entity.type
_entity.pdbx_description
1 polymer ?
#
loop_
_entity_poly.entity_id
_entity_poly.type
_entity_poly.pdbx_seq_one_letter_code
_entity_poly.pdbx_strand_id
1 'polypeptide(L)'
;MCKFIIACLISLSALSFSSCTQKKVATSVAYMDFPQTIELKARVQPLDTALFRYPFRVRVQGDKAVVMDLHGTDYFCHVFHYPGFRYFASFGKRGEAPEEMLSAENIRWHGQSLWGLDAGKSVLTKY
;
A
#
# COMPACT_ATOMS: atom_id res chain seq x y z
N MET A 1 -9.51 61.39 -33.34
CA MET A 1 -9.15 59.98 -33.42
C MET A 1 -8.58 59.40 -32.10
N CYS A 2 -7.89 60.17 -31.30
CA CYS A 2 -7.22 59.65 -30.07
C CYS A 2 -8.22 59.31 -28.92
N LYS A 3 -9.37 59.97 -28.83
CA LYS A 3 -10.38 59.71 -27.78
C LYS A 3 -11.12 58.38 -27.92
N PHE A 4 -11.29 57.86 -29.13
CA PHE A 4 -11.91 56.55 -29.38
C PHE A 4 -11.01 55.37 -29.04
N ILE A 5 -9.72 55.52 -29.21
CA ILE A 5 -8.75 54.47 -28.91
C ILE A 5 -8.61 54.25 -27.39
N ILE A 6 -8.68 55.31 -26.60
CA ILE A 6 -8.63 55.23 -25.13
C ILE A 6 -9.88 54.57 -24.55
N ALA A 7 -11.04 54.82 -25.13
CA ALA A 7 -12.29 54.18 -24.70
C ALA A 7 -12.31 52.66 -24.99
N CYS A 8 -11.75 52.20 -26.11
CA CYS A 8 -11.60 50.79 -26.42
C CYS A 8 -10.60 50.05 -25.51
N LEU A 9 -9.52 50.71 -25.11
CA LEU A 9 -8.53 50.11 -24.21
C LEU A 9 -9.06 49.94 -22.78
N ILE A 10 -9.91 50.82 -22.31
CA ILE A 10 -10.54 50.72 -20.98
C ILE A 10 -11.63 49.64 -20.95
N SER A 11 -12.35 49.41 -22.04
CA SER A 11 -13.37 48.35 -22.13
C SER A 11 -12.75 46.93 -22.20
N LEU A 12 -11.55 46.80 -22.72
CA LEU A 12 -10.86 45.50 -22.83
C LEU A 12 -10.22 45.03 -21.51
N SER A 13 -9.90 45.99 -20.61
CA SER A 13 -9.35 45.67 -19.30
C SER A 13 -10.40 45.23 -18.26
N ALA A 14 -11.67 45.48 -18.51
CA ALA A 14 -12.77 45.10 -17.59
C ALA A 14 -13.22 43.63 -17.72
N LEU A 15 -12.76 42.93 -18.78
CA LEU A 15 -13.13 41.52 -19.05
C LEU A 15 -12.21 40.47 -18.42
N SER A 16 -11.13 40.90 -17.74
CA SER A 16 -10.12 39.99 -17.22
C SER A 16 -10.35 39.54 -15.76
N PHE A 17 -11.43 39.96 -15.10
CA PHE A 17 -11.67 39.63 -13.68
C PHE A 17 -12.75 38.59 -13.42
N SER A 18 -13.21 37.89 -14.41
CA SER A 18 -14.17 36.83 -14.20
C SER A 18 -13.54 35.48 -14.53
N SER A 19 -12.88 34.86 -13.60
CA SER A 19 -12.95 33.42 -13.34
C SER A 19 -11.88 32.95 -12.37
N CYS A 20 -12.12 33.11 -11.10
CA CYS A 20 -11.72 32.11 -10.13
C CYS A 20 -12.97 31.68 -9.39
N THR A 21 -13.75 30.81 -10.00
CA THR A 21 -14.69 30.00 -9.26
C THR A 21 -13.84 29.06 -8.42
N GLN A 22 -13.58 29.43 -7.17
CA GLN A 22 -13.06 28.48 -6.20
C GLN A 22 -14.06 27.33 -6.15
N LYS A 23 -13.69 26.18 -6.76
CA LYS A 23 -14.33 24.92 -6.41
C LYS A 23 -14.24 24.82 -4.90
N LYS A 24 -15.39 24.88 -4.22
CA LYS A 24 -15.45 24.50 -2.81
C LYS A 24 -14.75 23.17 -2.72
N VAL A 25 -13.55 23.16 -2.16
CA VAL A 25 -12.90 21.93 -1.73
C VAL A 25 -13.92 21.28 -0.83
N ALA A 26 -14.35 20.09 -1.19
CA ALA A 26 -15.26 19.31 -0.37
C ALA A 26 -14.64 19.27 1.02
N THR A 27 -15.25 19.93 1.96
CA THR A 27 -14.83 19.92 3.35
C THR A 27 -14.82 18.45 3.75
N SER A 28 -13.67 17.94 4.17
CA SER A 28 -13.58 16.57 4.66
C SER A 28 -14.66 16.38 5.72
N VAL A 29 -15.62 15.52 5.43
CA VAL A 29 -16.67 15.18 6.39
C VAL A 29 -15.97 14.37 7.47
N ALA A 30 -15.72 14.99 8.61
CA ALA A 30 -15.29 14.26 9.79
C ALA A 30 -16.50 13.46 10.27
N TYR A 31 -16.46 12.14 10.11
CA TYR A 31 -17.43 11.25 10.72
C TYR A 31 -17.18 11.25 12.22
N MET A 32 -18.01 11.97 12.95
CA MET A 32 -17.98 11.99 14.42
C MET A 32 -18.87 10.90 15.02
N ASP A 33 -19.74 10.31 14.19
CA ASP A 33 -20.71 9.32 14.62
C ASP A 33 -20.60 8.08 13.73
N PHE A 34 -20.24 6.95 14.33
CA PHE A 34 -20.13 5.68 13.63
C PHE A 34 -21.37 4.84 13.93
N PRO A 35 -22.03 4.28 12.91
CA PRO A 35 -23.26 3.49 13.10
C PRO A 35 -23.02 2.21 13.91
N GLN A 36 -21.77 1.77 14.01
CA GLN A 36 -21.39 0.60 14.78
C GLN A 36 -19.99 0.79 15.34
N THR A 37 -19.83 0.52 16.64
CA THR A 37 -18.55 0.44 17.32
C THR A 37 -18.30 -1.00 17.73
N ILE A 38 -17.14 -1.56 17.35
CA ILE A 38 -16.72 -2.92 17.70
C ILE A 38 -15.49 -2.81 18.60
N GLU A 39 -15.58 -3.35 19.80
CA GLU A 39 -14.43 -3.48 20.68
C GLU A 39 -13.57 -4.66 20.23
N LEU A 40 -12.31 -4.37 19.87
CA LEU A 40 -11.33 -5.39 19.46
C LEU A 40 -10.53 -5.84 20.69
N LYS A 41 -10.50 -7.16 20.93
CA LYS A 41 -9.63 -7.75 21.94
C LYS A 41 -8.40 -8.34 21.27
N ALA A 42 -7.23 -7.81 21.63
CA ALA A 42 -5.97 -8.34 21.15
C ALA A 42 -5.67 -9.69 21.82
N ARG A 43 -5.21 -10.65 21.02
CA ARG A 43 -4.68 -11.92 21.49
C ARG A 43 -3.22 -12.03 21.06
N VAL A 44 -2.33 -12.19 21.99
CA VAL A 44 -0.92 -12.46 21.71
C VAL A 44 -0.78 -13.92 21.27
N GLN A 45 -0.18 -14.13 20.10
CA GLN A 45 0.14 -15.44 19.57
C GLN A 45 1.66 -15.62 19.61
N PRO A 46 2.20 -16.49 20.48
CA PRO A 46 3.61 -16.79 20.46
C PRO A 46 3.97 -17.53 19.17
N LEU A 47 5.10 -17.18 18.58
CA LEU A 47 5.68 -17.88 17.45
C LEU A 47 6.84 -18.75 17.93
N ASP A 48 6.89 -19.99 17.42
CA ASP A 48 7.91 -20.96 17.84
C ASP A 48 9.32 -20.61 17.37
N THR A 49 9.43 -19.65 16.43
CA THR A 49 10.72 -19.25 15.89
C THR A 49 10.85 -17.73 15.82
N ALA A 50 12.04 -17.21 16.17
CA ALA A 50 12.39 -15.80 16.02
C ALA A 50 12.83 -15.50 14.58
N LEU A 51 11.94 -15.76 13.62
CA LEU A 51 12.24 -15.58 12.18
C LEU A 51 12.30 -14.12 11.74
N PHE A 52 11.75 -13.21 12.54
CA PHE A 52 11.47 -11.85 12.09
C PHE A 52 12.49 -10.84 12.60
N ARG A 53 12.87 -9.94 11.71
CA ARG A 53 13.59 -8.71 12.07
C ARG A 53 12.71 -7.48 11.96
N TYR A 54 11.91 -7.39 10.88
CA TYR A 54 11.00 -6.28 10.65
C TYR A 54 9.74 -6.76 9.91
N PRO A 55 8.85 -7.48 10.60
CA PRO A 55 7.59 -7.90 10.00
C PRO A 55 6.72 -6.67 9.77
N PHE A 56 6.33 -6.42 8.53
CA PHE A 56 5.59 -5.21 8.17
C PHE A 56 4.23 -5.49 7.53
N ARG A 57 4.00 -6.71 7.07
CA ARG A 57 2.75 -7.05 6.41
C ARG A 57 2.36 -8.49 6.63
N VAL A 58 1.06 -8.70 6.88
CA VAL A 58 0.46 -10.04 6.94
C VAL A 58 -0.61 -10.15 5.87
N ARG A 59 -0.66 -11.29 5.18
CA ARG A 59 -1.70 -11.66 4.23
C ARG A 59 -2.27 -13.00 4.61
N VAL A 60 -3.58 -13.06 4.87
CA VAL A 60 -4.27 -14.29 5.22
C VAL A 60 -5.18 -14.69 4.08
N GLN A 61 -5.14 -15.99 3.72
CA GLN A 61 -6.08 -16.61 2.81
C GLN A 61 -6.30 -18.07 3.22
N GLY A 62 -7.56 -18.43 3.45
CA GLY A 62 -7.93 -19.76 3.93
C GLY A 62 -7.21 -20.11 5.22
N ASP A 63 -6.51 -21.22 5.22
CA ASP A 63 -5.74 -21.76 6.35
C ASP A 63 -4.28 -21.28 6.39
N LYS A 64 -3.91 -20.27 5.61
CA LYS A 64 -2.54 -19.77 5.51
C LYS A 64 -2.43 -18.28 5.80
N ALA A 65 -1.41 -17.92 6.55
CA ALA A 65 -0.96 -16.56 6.76
C ALA A 65 0.47 -16.41 6.23
N VAL A 66 0.70 -15.42 5.37
CA VAL A 66 2.04 -15.03 4.91
C VAL A 66 2.44 -13.76 5.62
N VAL A 67 3.55 -13.81 6.31
CA VAL A 67 4.15 -12.66 6.97
C VAL A 67 5.37 -12.22 6.16
N MET A 68 5.40 -10.95 5.80
CA MET A 68 6.52 -10.35 5.07
C MET A 68 7.46 -9.67 6.05
N ASP A 69 8.75 -9.95 5.91
CA ASP A 69 9.83 -9.35 6.69
C ASP A 69 10.75 -8.55 5.78
N LEU A 70 10.73 -7.22 5.93
CA LEU A 70 11.53 -6.33 5.08
C LEU A 70 13.04 -6.52 5.26
N HIS A 71 13.47 -6.91 6.45
CA HIS A 71 14.88 -7.06 6.81
C HIS A 71 15.27 -8.49 7.17
N GLY A 72 14.49 -9.48 6.74
CA GLY A 72 14.84 -10.88 6.90
C GLY A 72 16.24 -11.18 6.35
N THR A 73 17.03 -11.97 7.08
CA THR A 73 18.40 -12.31 6.68
C THR A 73 18.42 -13.22 5.47
N ASP A 74 17.62 -14.29 5.53
CA ASP A 74 17.65 -15.35 4.54
C ASP A 74 16.45 -15.30 3.60
N TYR A 75 15.27 -14.96 4.15
CA TYR A 75 14.01 -14.96 3.41
C TYR A 75 13.20 -13.70 3.73
N PHE A 76 12.47 -13.21 2.73
CA PHE A 76 11.55 -12.09 2.89
C PHE A 76 10.16 -12.51 3.38
N CYS A 77 9.80 -13.78 3.25
CA CYS A 77 8.43 -14.21 3.50
C CYS A 77 8.40 -15.53 4.27
N HIS A 78 7.50 -15.56 5.26
CA HIS A 78 7.29 -16.72 6.11
C HIS A 78 5.82 -17.10 6.10
N VAL A 79 5.52 -18.37 5.86
CA VAL A 79 4.16 -18.91 5.79
C VAL A 79 3.86 -19.67 7.08
N PHE A 80 2.66 -19.44 7.58
CA PHE A 80 2.14 -20.10 8.77
C PHE A 80 0.76 -20.69 8.50
N HIS A 81 0.42 -21.75 9.19
CA HIS A 81 -0.95 -22.24 9.28
C HIS A 81 -1.78 -21.26 10.13
N TYR A 82 -2.89 -20.80 9.58
CA TYR A 82 -3.81 -19.88 10.26
C TYR A 82 -5.06 -20.66 10.74
N PRO A 83 -5.61 -20.37 11.94
CA PRO A 83 -5.28 -19.23 12.81
C PRO A 83 -4.18 -19.52 13.86
N GLY A 84 -3.64 -20.71 13.95
CA GLY A 84 -2.72 -21.12 15.01
C GLY A 84 -1.29 -20.59 14.86
N PHE A 85 -0.94 -19.97 13.73
CA PHE A 85 0.40 -19.43 13.41
C PHE A 85 1.55 -20.45 13.60
N ARG A 86 1.27 -21.72 13.34
CA ARG A 86 2.33 -22.74 13.27
C ARG A 86 3.11 -22.55 11.99
N TYR A 87 4.43 -22.43 12.10
CA TYR A 87 5.33 -22.29 10.95
C TYR A 87 5.13 -23.41 9.93
N PHE A 88 5.13 -23.05 8.67
CA PHE A 88 5.01 -23.98 7.55
C PHE A 88 6.24 -23.95 6.64
N ALA A 89 6.60 -22.78 6.09
CA ALA A 89 7.70 -22.62 5.15
C ALA A 89 8.16 -21.17 5.05
N SER A 90 9.34 -20.96 4.47
CA SER A 90 9.82 -19.66 4.03
C SER A 90 10.06 -19.65 2.53
N PHE A 91 9.89 -18.49 1.89
CA PHE A 91 10.15 -18.30 0.48
C PHE A 91 10.64 -16.88 0.19
N GLY A 92 11.04 -16.60 -1.08
CA GLY A 92 11.66 -15.33 -1.42
C GLY A 92 13.04 -15.23 -0.77
N LYS A 93 13.92 -16.20 -1.05
CA LYS A 93 15.29 -16.17 -0.55
C LYS A 93 15.98 -14.89 -0.98
N ARG A 94 16.70 -14.27 -0.06
CA ARG A 94 17.40 -13.01 -0.30
C ARG A 94 18.69 -13.25 -1.07
N GLY A 95 18.90 -12.51 -2.16
CA GLY A 95 20.13 -12.59 -2.93
C GLY A 95 19.96 -12.12 -4.38
N GLU A 96 21.04 -12.24 -5.14
CA GLU A 96 21.15 -11.76 -6.51
C GLU A 96 20.92 -12.84 -7.58
N ALA A 97 20.94 -14.12 -7.20
CA ALA A 97 20.70 -15.22 -8.13
C ALA A 97 19.31 -15.12 -8.80
N PRO A 98 19.10 -15.71 -9.98
CA PRO A 98 17.85 -15.59 -10.72
C PRO A 98 16.60 -15.97 -9.92
N GLU A 99 16.70 -16.98 -9.05
CA GLU A 99 15.62 -17.49 -8.19
C GLU A 99 15.52 -16.77 -6.83
N GLU A 100 16.47 -15.88 -6.52
CA GLU A 100 16.50 -15.11 -5.29
C GLU A 100 15.82 -13.73 -5.50
N MET A 101 15.53 -13.06 -4.41
CA MET A 101 14.91 -11.72 -4.42
C MET A 101 15.86 -10.68 -3.86
N LEU A 102 15.91 -9.52 -4.49
CA LEU A 102 16.57 -8.33 -3.95
C LEU A 102 15.66 -7.56 -3.00
N SER A 103 14.34 -7.58 -3.27
CA SER A 103 13.36 -6.91 -2.43
C SER A 103 12.01 -7.61 -2.50
N ALA A 104 11.23 -7.55 -1.43
CA ALA A 104 9.87 -8.05 -1.38
C ALA A 104 8.90 -6.89 -1.11
N GLU A 105 8.55 -6.16 -2.15
CA GLU A 105 7.69 -4.98 -2.03
C GLU A 105 6.22 -5.35 -1.82
N ASN A 106 5.76 -6.35 -2.55
CA ASN A 106 4.35 -6.70 -2.52
C ASN A 106 4.14 -8.19 -2.79
N ILE A 107 3.30 -8.79 -1.95
CA ILE A 107 2.83 -10.16 -2.12
C ILE A 107 1.32 -10.17 -2.12
N ARG A 108 0.74 -10.89 -3.08
CA ARG A 108 -0.71 -11.01 -3.23
C ARG A 108 -1.12 -12.42 -3.58
N TRP A 109 -2.22 -12.83 -2.99
CA TRP A 109 -2.95 -14.01 -3.42
C TRP A 109 -3.76 -13.71 -4.70
N HIS A 110 -3.71 -14.64 -5.64
CA HIS A 110 -4.60 -14.68 -6.79
C HIS A 110 -5.07 -16.12 -6.98
N GLY A 111 -6.33 -16.39 -6.67
CA GLY A 111 -6.81 -17.76 -6.52
C GLY A 111 -6.03 -18.50 -5.44
N GLN A 112 -5.50 -19.68 -5.76
CA GLN A 112 -4.67 -20.47 -4.85
C GLN A 112 -3.16 -20.19 -4.99
N SER A 113 -2.79 -19.28 -5.87
CA SER A 113 -1.39 -18.95 -6.13
C SER A 113 -1.00 -17.67 -5.40
N LEU A 114 0.21 -17.67 -4.89
CA LEU A 114 0.83 -16.51 -4.28
C LEU A 114 1.78 -15.87 -5.29
N TRP A 115 1.69 -14.56 -5.43
CA TRP A 115 2.54 -13.78 -6.35
C TRP A 115 3.36 -12.77 -5.58
N GLY A 116 4.65 -12.72 -5.86
CA GLY A 116 5.58 -11.79 -5.26
C GLY A 116 6.22 -10.88 -6.30
N LEU A 117 6.23 -9.58 -6.04
CA LEU A 117 6.92 -8.60 -6.84
C LEU A 117 8.29 -8.32 -6.21
N ASP A 118 9.35 -8.59 -6.96
CA ASP A 118 10.69 -8.10 -6.70
C ASP A 118 10.90 -6.79 -7.47
N ALA A 119 10.79 -5.67 -6.79
CA ALA A 119 10.97 -4.36 -7.40
C ALA A 119 12.43 -4.10 -7.79
N GLY A 120 13.39 -4.71 -7.07
CA GLY A 120 14.81 -4.58 -7.37
C GLY A 120 15.20 -5.21 -8.70
N LYS A 121 14.55 -6.32 -9.07
CA LYS A 121 14.76 -7.02 -10.35
C LYS A 121 13.68 -6.72 -11.39
N SER A 122 12.59 -6.03 -11.02
CA SER A 122 11.40 -5.84 -11.86
C SER A 122 10.77 -7.17 -12.30
N VAL A 123 10.76 -8.17 -11.43
CA VAL A 123 10.27 -9.52 -11.70
C VAL A 123 9.06 -9.83 -10.83
N LEU A 124 8.04 -10.44 -11.46
CA LEU A 124 6.88 -11.01 -10.79
C LEU A 124 6.99 -12.52 -10.77
N THR A 125 7.11 -13.11 -9.58
CA THR A 125 7.26 -14.55 -9.39
C THR A 125 6.01 -15.16 -8.80
N LYS A 126 5.62 -16.32 -9.30
CA LYS A 126 4.55 -17.16 -8.77
C LYS A 126 5.14 -18.22 -7.84
N TYR A 127 4.52 -18.37 -6.64
CA TYR A 127 4.83 -19.36 -5.62
C TYR A 127 3.68 -20.32 -5.41
#